data_e4188f4401d490aa5e48f7a1ca358220
#
_entry.id   e4188f4401d490aa5e48f7a1ca358220
#
_cell.length_a   1.000
_cell.length_b   1.000
_cell.length_c   1.000
_cell.angle_alpha   90.00
_cell.angle_beta   90.00
_cell.angle_gamma   90.00
#
_symmetry.space_group_name_H-M   'P 1'
#
loop_
_entity.id
_entity.type
_entity.pdbx_description
1 polymer ?
#
loop_
_entity_poly.entity_id
_entity_poly.type
_entity_poly.pdbx_seq_one_letter_code
_entity_poly.pdbx_strand_id
1 'polypeptide(L)'
;AKAEAFVKQVTENGVEDIINANISQAEKDARFEKLFNNALDLNFIGQFVLGRYWKTATPQQRQDFIQAYRDLNIKTWSKRFDEFKGKRFIFKGTSPSTSANQVFVNTDVPMDQGEPAKVVWRVKQNGDKFKIVDIIIENVSLAITARNEYTAYIKNNPGGVNALIKDLQQKSK
;
A
#
# COMPACT_ATOMS: atom_id res chain seq x y z
N ALA A 1 18.52 -9.43 2.49
CA ALA A 1 19.36 -8.33 2.98
C ALA A 1 19.08 -7.01 2.28
N LYS A 2 19.14 -6.96 0.95
CA LYS A 2 18.89 -5.71 0.21
C LYS A 2 17.42 -5.29 0.28
N ALA A 3 16.49 -6.25 0.20
CA ALA A 3 15.06 -5.97 0.33
C ALA A 3 14.73 -5.44 1.72
N GLU A 4 15.32 -6.03 2.76
CA GLU A 4 15.14 -5.55 4.13
C GLU A 4 15.67 -4.13 4.29
N ALA A 5 16.84 -3.82 3.72
CA ALA A 5 17.40 -2.47 3.76
C ALA A 5 16.48 -1.46 3.07
N PHE A 6 15.88 -1.85 1.93
CA PHE A 6 14.91 -1.02 1.24
C PHE A 6 13.69 -0.71 2.12
N VAL A 7 13.12 -1.74 2.76
CA VAL A 7 11.95 -1.53 3.63
C VAL A 7 12.33 -0.70 4.86
N LYS A 8 13.53 -0.90 5.42
CA LYS A 8 14.03 -0.06 6.51
C LYS A 8 14.05 1.40 6.12
N GLN A 9 14.54 1.71 4.92
CA GLN A 9 14.57 3.08 4.44
C GLN A 9 13.17 3.66 4.30
N VAL A 10 12.23 2.87 3.76
CA VAL A 10 10.84 3.31 3.59
C VAL A 10 10.20 3.58 4.96
N THR A 11 10.41 2.69 5.93
CA THR A 11 9.79 2.83 7.25
C THR A 11 10.46 3.89 8.11
N GLU A 12 11.78 3.86 8.23
CA GLU A 12 12.52 4.78 9.11
C GLU A 12 12.61 6.19 8.55
N ASN A 13 13.04 6.33 7.28
CA ASN A 13 13.21 7.63 6.65
C ASN A 13 11.95 8.13 5.93
N GLY A 14 10.91 7.32 5.90
CA GLY A 14 9.63 7.66 5.31
C GLY A 14 8.54 7.75 6.36
N VAL A 15 7.91 6.61 6.67
CA VAL A 15 6.72 6.58 7.53
C VAL A 15 6.99 7.20 8.91
N GLU A 16 8.03 6.75 9.60
CA GLU A 16 8.32 7.23 10.97
C GLU A 16 8.65 8.71 10.98
N ASP A 17 9.44 9.19 10.03
CA ASP A 17 9.79 10.61 9.95
C ASP A 17 8.56 11.48 9.69
N ILE A 18 7.64 11.04 8.83
CA ILE A 18 6.43 11.80 8.51
C ILE A 18 5.49 11.86 9.71
N ILE A 19 5.20 10.73 10.35
CA ILE A 19 4.23 10.71 11.46
C ILE A 19 4.74 11.45 12.69
N ASN A 20 6.05 11.53 12.90
CA ASN A 20 6.64 12.20 14.04
C ASN A 20 7.02 13.66 13.75
N ALA A 21 6.85 14.12 12.51
CA ALA A 21 7.16 15.50 12.15
C ALA A 21 6.11 16.46 12.68
N ASN A 22 6.56 17.64 13.13
CA ASN A 22 5.66 18.69 13.60
C ASN A 22 5.22 19.56 12.41
N ILE A 23 4.36 19.02 11.58
CA ILE A 23 3.89 19.64 10.34
C ILE A 23 2.36 19.50 10.24
N SER A 24 1.74 20.27 9.35
CA SER A 24 0.30 20.19 9.11
C SER A 24 -0.09 18.84 8.50
N GLN A 25 -1.37 18.49 8.61
CA GLN A 25 -1.90 17.28 7.98
C GLN A 25 -1.74 17.34 6.45
N ALA A 26 -1.95 18.51 5.85
CA ALA A 26 -1.77 18.69 4.41
C ALA A 26 -0.32 18.39 4.00
N GLU A 27 0.65 18.84 4.79
CA GLU A 27 2.06 18.55 4.53
C GLU A 27 2.38 17.07 4.71
N LYS A 28 1.80 16.42 5.72
CA LYS A 28 1.95 14.96 5.92
C LYS A 28 1.41 14.20 4.72
N ASP A 29 0.23 14.57 4.24
CA ASP A 29 -0.39 13.93 3.07
C ASP A 29 0.48 14.09 1.82
N ALA A 30 1.06 15.27 1.62
CA ALA A 30 1.95 15.53 0.48
C ALA A 30 3.21 14.65 0.56
N ARG A 31 3.78 14.48 1.74
CA ARG A 31 4.95 13.62 1.94
C ARG A 31 4.61 12.14 1.76
N PHE A 32 3.45 11.69 2.22
CA PHE A 32 2.99 10.33 1.98
C PHE A 32 2.76 10.07 0.50
N GLU A 33 2.20 11.03 -0.24
CA GLU A 33 2.01 10.91 -1.68
C GLU A 33 3.35 10.66 -2.38
N LYS A 34 4.36 11.45 -2.04
CA LYS A 34 5.70 11.29 -2.60
C LYS A 34 6.29 9.94 -2.25
N LEU A 35 6.15 9.53 -0.99
CA LEU A 35 6.67 8.25 -0.50
C LEU A 35 5.99 7.08 -1.23
N PHE A 36 4.65 7.11 -1.36
CA PHE A 36 3.90 6.06 -2.03
C PHE A 36 4.27 5.97 -3.50
N ASN A 37 4.41 7.10 -4.19
CA ASN A 37 4.80 7.11 -5.60
C ASN A 37 6.19 6.50 -5.81
N ASN A 38 7.09 6.68 -4.84
CA ASN A 38 8.46 6.18 -4.95
C ASN A 38 8.60 4.73 -4.48
N ALA A 39 7.85 4.33 -3.46
CA ALA A 39 8.04 3.02 -2.81
C ALA A 39 7.12 1.93 -3.35
N LEU A 40 5.92 2.28 -3.83
CA LEU A 40 4.93 1.30 -4.29
C LEU A 40 4.96 1.17 -5.81
N ASP A 41 4.77 -0.06 -6.30
CA ASP A 41 4.54 -0.30 -7.73
C ASP A 41 3.03 -0.19 -7.99
N LEU A 42 2.56 1.04 -8.19
CA LEU A 42 1.14 1.32 -8.32
C LEU A 42 0.51 0.69 -9.57
N ASN A 43 1.26 0.58 -10.66
CA ASN A 43 0.75 -0.11 -11.86
C ASN A 43 0.55 -1.60 -11.61
N PHE A 44 1.53 -2.24 -10.97
CA PHE A 44 1.43 -3.66 -10.63
C PHE A 44 0.27 -3.90 -9.66
N ILE A 45 0.17 -3.09 -8.60
CA ILE A 45 -0.90 -3.21 -7.61
C ILE A 45 -2.26 -2.94 -8.27
N GLY A 46 -2.37 -1.89 -9.08
CA GLY A 46 -3.61 -1.55 -9.77
C GLY A 46 -4.10 -2.67 -10.68
N GLN A 47 -3.18 -3.26 -11.43
CA GLN A 47 -3.51 -4.41 -12.28
C GLN A 47 -4.00 -5.59 -11.45
N PHE A 48 -3.37 -5.86 -10.33
CA PHE A 48 -3.75 -6.97 -9.45
C PHE A 48 -5.13 -6.75 -8.84
N VAL A 49 -5.40 -5.56 -8.28
CA VAL A 49 -6.64 -5.30 -7.55
C VAL A 49 -7.86 -5.16 -8.47
N LEU A 50 -7.69 -4.74 -9.73
CA LEU A 50 -8.79 -4.78 -10.70
C LEU A 50 -9.01 -6.18 -11.30
N GLY A 51 -8.02 -7.05 -11.20
CA GLY A 51 -8.11 -8.42 -11.71
C GLY A 51 -8.43 -8.44 -13.20
N ARG A 52 -9.45 -9.23 -13.57
CA ARG A 52 -9.87 -9.35 -14.98
C ARG A 52 -10.33 -8.03 -15.59
N TYR A 53 -10.81 -7.09 -14.78
CA TYR A 53 -11.32 -5.80 -15.28
C TYR A 53 -10.21 -4.87 -15.75
N TRP A 54 -8.96 -5.12 -15.35
CA TRP A 54 -7.84 -4.37 -15.87
C TRP A 54 -7.70 -4.49 -17.38
N LYS A 55 -7.91 -5.70 -17.91
CA LYS A 55 -7.79 -5.96 -19.35
C LYS A 55 -8.84 -5.23 -20.16
N THR A 56 -10.06 -5.09 -19.63
CA THR A 56 -11.16 -4.44 -20.34
C THR A 56 -11.20 -2.94 -20.10
N ALA A 57 -10.46 -2.44 -19.12
CA ALA A 57 -10.38 -1.01 -18.84
C ALA A 57 -9.59 -0.28 -19.92
N THR A 58 -10.03 0.93 -20.26
CA THR A 58 -9.29 1.80 -21.18
C THR A 58 -8.03 2.33 -20.49
N PRO A 59 -7.02 2.80 -21.26
CA PRO A 59 -5.85 3.44 -20.66
C PRO A 59 -6.23 4.59 -19.71
N GLN A 60 -7.23 5.39 -20.07
CA GLN A 60 -7.69 6.49 -19.22
C GLN A 60 -8.32 5.97 -17.92
N GLN A 61 -9.14 4.92 -18.01
CA GLN A 61 -9.74 4.32 -16.82
C GLN A 61 -8.68 3.75 -15.89
N ARG A 62 -7.63 3.12 -16.43
CA ARG A 62 -6.53 2.60 -15.63
C ARG A 62 -5.81 3.71 -14.87
N GLN A 63 -5.53 4.83 -15.53
CA GLN A 63 -4.89 5.99 -14.90
C GLN A 63 -5.78 6.60 -13.83
N ASP A 64 -7.04 6.81 -14.14
CA ASP A 64 -8.01 7.39 -13.21
C ASP A 64 -8.19 6.50 -11.98
N PHE A 65 -8.23 5.18 -12.19
CA PHE A 65 -8.32 4.22 -11.10
C PHE A 65 -7.08 4.29 -10.21
N ILE A 66 -5.88 4.26 -10.78
CA ILE A 66 -4.63 4.29 -10.02
C ILE A 66 -4.57 5.57 -9.18
N GLN A 67 -4.94 6.71 -9.76
CA GLN A 67 -4.95 7.97 -9.03
C GLN A 67 -5.97 7.97 -7.89
N ALA A 68 -7.19 7.49 -8.13
CA ALA A 68 -8.23 7.41 -7.11
C ALA A 68 -7.84 6.44 -6.00
N TYR A 69 -7.28 5.31 -6.35
CA TYR A 69 -6.78 4.30 -5.41
C TYR A 69 -5.68 4.89 -4.53
N ARG A 70 -4.69 5.55 -5.16
CA ARG A 70 -3.60 6.21 -4.45
C ARG A 70 -4.12 7.26 -3.47
N ASP A 71 -4.99 8.16 -3.93
CA ASP A 71 -5.50 9.25 -3.11
C ASP A 71 -6.27 8.74 -1.91
N LEU A 72 -7.10 7.71 -2.10
CA LEU A 72 -7.83 7.10 -1.00
C LEU A 72 -6.88 6.43 0.00
N ASN A 73 -5.85 5.73 -0.49
CA ASN A 73 -4.89 5.07 0.38
C ASN A 73 -4.05 6.07 1.16
N ILE A 74 -3.66 7.19 0.56
CA ILE A 74 -2.95 8.26 1.27
C ILE A 74 -3.82 8.75 2.43
N LYS A 75 -5.08 9.05 2.17
CA LYS A 75 -6.01 9.52 3.20
C LYS A 75 -6.21 8.49 4.32
N THR A 76 -6.43 7.24 3.95
CA THR A 76 -6.69 6.16 4.90
C THR A 76 -5.46 5.88 5.77
N TRP A 77 -4.29 5.72 5.14
CA TRP A 77 -3.07 5.31 5.83
C TRP A 77 -2.41 6.46 6.58
N SER A 78 -2.57 7.69 6.12
CA SER A 78 -2.10 8.87 6.84
C SER A 78 -2.72 8.93 8.24
N LYS A 79 -4.02 8.61 8.34
CA LYS A 79 -4.70 8.53 9.64
C LYS A 79 -4.27 7.32 10.45
N ARG A 80 -4.16 6.16 9.81
CA ARG A 80 -3.80 4.91 10.50
C ARG A 80 -2.37 4.95 11.04
N PHE A 81 -1.45 5.56 10.31
CA PHE A 81 -0.08 5.67 10.77
C PHE A 81 0.06 6.55 12.01
N ASP A 82 -0.87 7.45 12.29
CA ASP A 82 -0.87 8.21 13.54
C ASP A 82 -0.97 7.29 14.76
N GLU A 83 -1.60 6.12 14.61
CA GLU A 83 -1.67 5.13 15.68
C GLU A 83 -0.30 4.54 16.03
N PHE A 84 0.65 4.64 15.10
CA PHE A 84 2.02 4.15 15.30
C PHE A 84 2.97 5.27 15.75
N LYS A 85 2.46 6.43 16.10
CA LYS A 85 3.29 7.55 16.56
C LYS A 85 4.10 7.13 17.79
N GLY A 86 5.40 7.34 17.74
CA GLY A 86 6.32 6.92 18.79
C GLY A 86 6.72 5.45 18.76
N LYS A 87 6.19 4.67 17.81
CA LYS A 87 6.51 3.25 17.65
C LYS A 87 7.46 3.04 16.49
N ARG A 88 8.17 1.91 16.50
CA ARG A 88 9.13 1.55 15.47
C ARG A 88 8.84 0.17 14.92
N PHE A 89 9.18 -0.04 13.64
CA PHE A 89 9.15 -1.35 13.03
C PHE A 89 10.39 -2.14 13.47
N ILE A 90 10.17 -3.33 13.99
CA ILE A 90 11.25 -4.26 14.38
C ILE A 90 11.39 -5.30 13.29
N PHE A 91 12.58 -5.38 12.68
CA PHE A 91 12.82 -6.26 11.54
C PHE A 91 13.14 -7.67 12.02
N LYS A 92 12.46 -8.65 11.42
CA LYS A 92 12.55 -10.08 11.78
C LYS A 92 13.11 -10.93 10.65
N GLY A 93 13.73 -10.33 9.66
CA GLY A 93 14.33 -11.05 8.54
C GLY A 93 13.40 -11.14 7.34
N THR A 94 13.80 -11.98 6.41
CA THR A 94 13.08 -12.15 5.14
C THR A 94 12.62 -13.59 4.97
N SER A 95 11.58 -13.79 4.15
CA SER A 95 11.07 -15.11 3.80
C SER A 95 10.90 -15.19 2.28
N PRO A 96 11.14 -16.37 1.68
CA PRO A 96 10.99 -16.53 0.25
C PRO A 96 9.51 -16.46 -0.17
N SER A 97 9.27 -15.99 -1.40
CA SER A 97 7.97 -16.01 -2.03
C SER A 97 7.97 -17.04 -3.16
N THR A 98 6.81 -17.62 -3.44
CA THR A 98 6.64 -18.49 -4.62
C THR A 98 6.60 -17.70 -5.92
N SER A 99 6.37 -16.38 -5.84
CA SER A 99 6.37 -15.52 -7.03
C SER A 99 7.79 -15.12 -7.40
N ALA A 100 8.06 -15.11 -8.71
CA ALA A 100 9.38 -14.74 -9.21
C ALA A 100 9.73 -13.30 -8.82
N ASN A 101 10.98 -13.09 -8.45
CA ASN A 101 11.53 -11.77 -8.12
C ASN A 101 10.84 -11.08 -6.95
N GLN A 102 10.18 -11.84 -6.08
CA GLN A 102 9.52 -11.31 -4.89
C GLN A 102 10.04 -11.97 -3.62
N VAL A 103 10.05 -11.19 -2.54
CA VAL A 103 10.46 -11.66 -1.22
C VAL A 103 9.60 -10.97 -0.17
N PHE A 104 9.38 -11.65 0.95
CA PHE A 104 8.69 -11.05 2.10
C PHE A 104 9.72 -10.48 3.06
N VAL A 105 9.47 -9.27 3.54
CA VAL A 105 10.22 -8.68 4.65
C VAL A 105 9.31 -8.69 5.87
N ASN A 106 9.74 -9.36 6.92
CA ASN A 106 8.94 -9.56 8.12
C ASN A 106 9.26 -8.49 9.15
N THR A 107 8.23 -7.83 9.68
CA THR A 107 8.39 -6.83 10.75
C THR A 107 7.32 -7.01 11.80
N ASP A 108 7.63 -6.57 13.02
CA ASP A 108 6.68 -6.44 14.11
C ASP A 108 6.61 -4.97 14.52
N VAL A 109 5.42 -4.54 14.98
CA VAL A 109 5.23 -3.21 15.56
C VAL A 109 4.73 -3.41 16.98
N PRO A 110 5.49 -2.97 18.00
CA PRO A 110 5.02 -3.09 19.38
C PRO A 110 3.73 -2.28 19.59
N MET A 111 2.78 -2.89 20.25
CA MET A 111 1.51 -2.24 20.57
C MET A 111 1.48 -1.85 22.04
N ASP A 112 0.65 -0.87 22.40
CA ASP A 112 0.52 -0.41 23.79
C ASP A 112 -0.02 -1.52 24.69
N GLN A 113 -0.89 -2.37 24.14
CA GLN A 113 -1.45 -3.52 24.83
C GLN A 113 -1.44 -4.73 23.90
N GLY A 114 -1.15 -5.89 24.48
CA GLY A 114 -1.15 -7.13 23.77
C GLY A 114 0.15 -7.41 23.01
N GLU A 115 0.10 -8.36 22.12
CA GLU A 115 1.26 -8.77 21.33
C GLU A 115 1.58 -7.75 20.23
N PRO A 116 2.85 -7.74 19.75
CA PRO A 116 3.19 -6.89 18.62
C PRO A 116 2.35 -7.22 17.38
N ALA A 117 2.00 -6.20 16.63
CA ALA A 117 1.33 -6.39 15.35
C ALA A 117 2.32 -6.86 14.30
N LYS A 118 1.96 -7.89 13.54
CA LYS A 118 2.79 -8.40 12.44
C LYS A 118 2.50 -7.62 11.18
N VAL A 119 3.53 -7.02 10.59
CA VAL A 119 3.44 -6.31 9.31
C VAL A 119 4.46 -6.91 8.37
N VAL A 120 3.97 -7.59 7.35
CA VAL A 120 4.81 -8.25 6.34
C VAL A 120 4.72 -7.48 5.04
N TRP A 121 5.87 -7.18 4.47
CA TRP A 121 5.99 -6.40 3.24
C TRP A 121 6.34 -7.34 2.10
N ARG A 122 5.52 -7.39 1.08
CA ARG A 122 5.86 -8.11 -0.16
C ARG A 122 6.60 -7.14 -1.06
N VAL A 123 7.84 -7.49 -1.38
CA VAL A 123 8.75 -6.64 -2.12
C VAL A 123 9.11 -7.32 -3.44
N LYS A 124 9.00 -6.57 -4.52
CA LYS A 124 9.38 -7.03 -5.87
C LYS A 124 10.70 -6.38 -6.25
N GLN A 125 11.61 -7.20 -6.76
CA GLN A 125 12.90 -6.74 -7.27
C GLN A 125 12.86 -6.67 -8.79
N ASN A 126 13.32 -5.55 -9.34
CA ASN A 126 13.46 -5.37 -10.77
C ASN A 126 14.84 -4.78 -11.03
N GLY A 127 15.81 -5.65 -11.38
CA GLY A 127 17.20 -5.26 -11.43
C GLY A 127 17.73 -4.89 -10.04
N ASP A 128 18.25 -3.68 -9.90
CA ASP A 128 18.73 -3.16 -8.62
C ASP A 128 17.65 -2.38 -7.85
N LYS A 129 16.45 -2.27 -8.42
CA LYS A 129 15.37 -1.50 -7.82
C LYS A 129 14.38 -2.40 -7.10
N PHE A 130 13.84 -1.88 -6.01
CA PHE A 130 12.83 -2.56 -5.20
C PHE A 130 11.57 -1.71 -5.14
N LYS A 131 10.42 -2.39 -5.16
CA LYS A 131 9.12 -1.76 -4.97
C LYS A 131 8.26 -2.64 -4.08
N ILE A 132 7.42 -2.02 -3.26
CA ILE A 132 6.44 -2.73 -2.44
C ILE A 132 5.23 -3.02 -3.31
N VAL A 133 4.75 -4.27 -3.30
CA VAL A 133 3.58 -4.68 -4.09
C VAL A 133 2.42 -5.18 -3.21
N ASP A 134 2.64 -5.38 -1.92
CA ASP A 134 1.58 -5.69 -0.97
C ASP A 134 2.08 -5.45 0.45
N ILE A 135 1.14 -5.23 1.35
CA ILE A 135 1.39 -5.15 2.79
C ILE A 135 0.39 -6.10 3.44
N ILE A 136 0.90 -7.00 4.29
CA ILE A 136 0.09 -8.01 4.97
C ILE A 136 0.11 -7.68 6.45
N ILE A 137 -1.03 -7.28 7.01
CA ILE A 137 -1.14 -6.88 8.41
C ILE A 137 -1.97 -7.94 9.13
N GLU A 138 -1.36 -8.56 10.15
CA GLU A 138 -2.01 -9.63 10.92
C GLU A 138 -2.61 -10.70 10.02
N ASN A 139 -1.80 -11.16 9.05
CA ASN A 139 -2.15 -12.20 8.06
C ASN A 139 -3.22 -11.77 7.04
N VAL A 140 -3.58 -10.49 6.98
CA VAL A 140 -4.54 -9.98 6.00
C VAL A 140 -3.80 -9.18 4.93
N SER A 141 -3.83 -9.67 3.70
CA SER A 141 -3.26 -8.97 2.54
C SER A 141 -4.15 -7.81 2.14
N LEU A 142 -3.57 -6.60 2.08
CA LEU A 142 -4.33 -5.42 1.67
C LEU A 142 -4.69 -5.48 0.19
N ALA A 143 -3.80 -6.02 -0.64
CA ALA A 143 -4.05 -6.14 -2.08
C ALA A 143 -5.14 -7.16 -2.38
N ILE A 144 -5.12 -8.33 -1.72
CA ILE A 144 -6.15 -9.37 -1.91
C ILE A 144 -7.50 -8.85 -1.42
N THR A 145 -7.54 -8.19 -0.27
CA THR A 145 -8.77 -7.61 0.26
C THR A 145 -9.36 -6.59 -0.71
N ALA A 146 -8.54 -5.68 -1.22
CA ALA A 146 -8.97 -4.68 -2.20
C ALA A 146 -9.48 -5.34 -3.47
N ARG A 147 -8.77 -6.35 -3.98
CA ARG A 147 -9.19 -7.08 -5.18
C ARG A 147 -10.58 -7.68 -5.01
N ASN A 148 -10.81 -8.36 -3.89
CA ASN A 148 -12.09 -8.98 -3.62
C ASN A 148 -13.22 -7.95 -3.54
N GLU A 149 -12.99 -6.82 -2.86
CA GLU A 149 -13.98 -5.75 -2.75
C GLU A 149 -14.25 -5.08 -4.11
N TYR A 150 -13.20 -4.75 -4.84
CA TYR A 150 -13.34 -3.99 -6.09
C TYR A 150 -13.94 -4.81 -7.20
N THR A 151 -13.55 -6.07 -7.35
CA THR A 151 -14.13 -6.93 -8.38
C THR A 151 -15.60 -7.22 -8.10
N ALA A 152 -15.98 -7.40 -6.83
CA ALA A 152 -17.36 -7.56 -6.44
C ALA A 152 -18.17 -6.28 -6.72
N TYR A 153 -17.61 -5.12 -6.40
CA TYR A 153 -18.25 -3.84 -6.66
C TYR A 153 -18.52 -3.64 -8.16
N ILE A 154 -17.51 -3.90 -8.99
CA ILE A 154 -17.64 -3.76 -10.45
C ILE A 154 -18.71 -4.72 -10.99
N LYS A 155 -18.70 -5.97 -10.53
CA LYS A 155 -19.66 -6.97 -10.95
C LYS A 155 -21.10 -6.56 -10.62
N ASN A 156 -21.30 -5.94 -9.46
CA ASN A 156 -22.64 -5.65 -8.94
C ASN A 156 -23.14 -4.24 -9.30
N ASN A 157 -22.36 -3.44 -10.04
CA ASN A 157 -22.74 -2.08 -10.41
C ASN A 157 -22.77 -1.92 -11.92
N PRO A 158 -23.89 -1.40 -12.49
CA PRO A 158 -24.02 -1.23 -13.94
C PRO A 158 -22.97 -0.32 -14.56
N GLY A 159 -22.44 0.64 -13.78
CA GLY A 159 -21.39 1.56 -14.24
C GLY A 159 -20.01 0.93 -14.30
N GLY A 160 -19.83 -0.28 -13.76
CA GLY A 160 -18.58 -1.03 -13.85
C GLY A 160 -17.38 -0.29 -13.25
N VAL A 161 -16.27 -0.26 -13.99
CA VAL A 161 -15.02 0.38 -13.55
C VAL A 161 -15.22 1.87 -13.25
N ASN A 162 -15.98 2.57 -14.08
CA ASN A 162 -16.26 3.99 -13.84
C ASN A 162 -16.99 4.23 -12.52
N ALA A 163 -17.94 3.35 -12.17
CA ALA A 163 -18.65 3.45 -10.90
C ALA A 163 -17.70 3.25 -9.72
N LEU A 164 -16.77 2.29 -9.83
CA LEU A 164 -15.75 2.09 -8.80
C LEU A 164 -14.87 3.32 -8.65
N ILE A 165 -14.39 3.88 -9.76
CA ILE A 165 -13.54 5.08 -9.72
C ILE A 165 -14.24 6.22 -8.99
N LYS A 166 -15.52 6.47 -9.32
CA LYS A 166 -16.31 7.51 -8.66
C LYS A 166 -16.46 7.26 -7.17
N ASP A 167 -16.71 5.99 -6.79
CA ASP A 167 -16.83 5.62 -5.38
C ASP A 167 -15.54 5.90 -4.60
N LEU A 168 -14.39 5.53 -5.18
CA LEU A 168 -13.09 5.80 -4.55
C LEU A 168 -12.82 7.29 -4.45
N GLN A 169 -13.12 8.06 -5.49
CA GLN A 169 -12.96 9.52 -5.48
C GLN A 169 -13.82 10.17 -4.40
N GLN A 170 -15.03 9.69 -4.22
CA GLN A 170 -15.96 10.19 -3.21
C GLN A 170 -15.40 9.95 -1.81
N LYS A 171 -14.86 8.75 -1.56
CA LYS A 171 -14.31 8.36 -0.26
C LYS A 171 -13.00 9.08 0.06
N SER A 172 -12.29 9.59 -0.93
CA SER A 172 -11.02 10.31 -0.73
C SER A 172 -11.20 11.81 -0.45
N LYS A 173 -12.42 12.31 -0.52
CA LYS A 173 -12.71 13.71 -0.21
C LYS A 173 -12.69 14.06 1.28
#